data_9efaeab2bd94917c879a9d0910df66c6
#
_entry.id   9efaeab2bd94917c879a9d0910df66c6
#
_cell.length_a   1.000
_cell.length_b   1.000
_cell.length_c   1.000
_cell.angle_alpha   90.00
_cell.angle_beta   90.00
_cell.angle_gamma   90.00
#
_symmetry.space_group_name_H-M   'P 1'
#
loop_
_entity.id
_entity.type
_entity.pdbx_description
1 polymer ?
#
loop_
_entity_poly.entity_id
_entity_poly.type
_entity_poly.pdbx_seq_one_letter_code
_entity_poly.pdbx_strand_id
1 'polypeptide(L)'
;MKNAAWQKFFSRTWMLLALLGGGALLLLTRSGEEAYPTLSAARFDTETVVIDAGHGGEDGGAVSATGVAESGINLAIAKKLDLLFGLYGVRTELLRTEDISLHDSGTETLREKKASDLHNRVARIESVENATLISIHQNTYPSAKYRGAQVFYANSETSLPLAQAAQDALRLVDPDNTRK
;
A
#
# COMPACT_ATOMS: atom_id res chain seq x y z
N MET A 1 19.19 68.06 -24.70
CA MET A 1 18.77 67.10 -25.74
C MET A 1 19.42 65.70 -25.57
N LYS A 2 19.71 65.24 -24.34
CA LYS A 2 20.34 63.90 -24.10
C LYS A 2 19.36 62.82 -23.61
N ASN A 3 18.10 63.12 -23.33
CA ASN A 3 17.17 62.17 -22.67
C ASN A 3 16.38 61.28 -23.63
N ALA A 4 16.21 61.68 -24.89
CA ALA A 4 15.36 60.90 -25.82
C ALA A 4 16.05 59.62 -26.36
N ALA A 5 17.38 59.67 -26.49
CA ALA A 5 18.16 58.53 -26.99
C ALA A 5 18.24 57.41 -25.90
N TRP A 6 18.39 57.80 -24.63
CA TRP A 6 18.40 56.88 -23.49
C TRP A 6 17.04 56.22 -23.28
N GLN A 7 15.95 56.95 -23.42
CA GLN A 7 14.61 56.38 -23.29
C GLN A 7 14.32 55.35 -24.41
N LYS A 8 14.74 55.63 -25.63
CA LYS A 8 14.59 54.68 -26.74
C LYS A 8 15.49 53.42 -26.58
N PHE A 9 16.69 53.58 -26.00
CA PHE A 9 17.55 52.44 -25.71
C PHE A 9 16.97 51.56 -24.61
N PHE A 10 16.53 52.14 -23.50
CA PHE A 10 15.88 51.41 -22.41
C PHE A 10 14.59 50.70 -22.86
N SER A 11 13.76 51.36 -23.65
CA SER A 11 12.51 50.74 -24.11
C SER A 11 12.74 49.55 -25.05
N ARG A 12 13.75 49.63 -25.90
CA ARG A 12 14.14 48.50 -26.80
C ARG A 12 14.74 47.34 -26.04
N THR A 13 15.56 47.62 -25.02
CA THR A 13 16.17 46.55 -24.19
C THR A 13 15.12 45.84 -23.35
N TRP A 14 14.18 46.56 -22.76
CA TRP A 14 13.04 45.97 -22.02
C TRP A 14 12.10 45.18 -22.92
N MET A 15 11.91 45.61 -24.14
CA MET A 15 11.06 44.90 -25.10
C MET A 15 11.74 43.60 -25.57
N LEU A 16 13.04 43.60 -25.74
CA LEU A 16 13.80 42.36 -26.05
C LEU A 16 13.82 41.39 -24.88
N LEU A 17 13.96 41.87 -23.64
CA LEU A 17 13.90 41.05 -22.45
C LEU A 17 12.49 40.46 -22.24
N ALA A 18 11.46 41.22 -22.51
CA ALA A 18 10.07 40.71 -22.45
C ALA A 18 9.77 39.68 -23.54
N LEU A 19 10.32 39.86 -24.76
CA LEU A 19 10.21 38.87 -25.83
C LEU A 19 11.01 37.58 -25.54
N LEU A 20 12.19 37.70 -24.96
CA LEU A 20 13.00 36.55 -24.57
C LEU A 20 12.38 35.83 -23.38
N GLY A 21 11.87 36.56 -22.38
CA GLY A 21 11.17 35.99 -21.22
C GLY A 21 9.84 35.34 -21.61
N GLY A 22 9.06 35.98 -22.50
CA GLY A 22 7.83 35.42 -23.06
C GLY A 22 8.07 34.19 -23.93
N GLY A 23 9.14 34.19 -24.73
CA GLY A 23 9.56 33.05 -25.53
C GLY A 23 10.02 31.87 -24.68
N ALA A 24 10.78 32.13 -23.62
CA ALA A 24 11.19 31.09 -22.67
C ALA A 24 9.99 30.49 -21.90
N LEU A 25 9.05 31.34 -21.50
CA LEU A 25 7.80 30.89 -20.87
C LEU A 25 6.93 30.05 -21.82
N LEU A 26 6.84 30.44 -23.10
CA LEU A 26 6.15 29.67 -24.13
C LEU A 26 6.84 28.35 -24.47
N LEU A 27 8.17 28.29 -24.40
CA LEU A 27 8.93 27.05 -24.55
C LEU A 27 8.76 26.13 -23.35
N LEU A 28 8.68 26.68 -22.14
CA LEU A 28 8.40 25.91 -20.92
C LEU A 28 6.95 25.41 -20.88
N THR A 29 6.00 26.14 -21.47
CA THR A 29 4.61 25.70 -21.59
C THR A 29 4.37 24.78 -22.81
N ARG A 30 5.30 24.73 -23.75
CA ARG A 30 5.29 23.83 -24.93
C ARG A 30 6.15 22.58 -24.79
N SER A 31 6.94 22.42 -23.72
CA SER A 31 7.29 21.09 -23.28
C SER A 31 5.95 20.42 -22.99
N GLY A 32 5.41 19.80 -24.04
CA GLY A 32 4.29 18.91 -23.91
C GLY A 32 4.67 17.99 -22.76
N GLU A 33 4.04 18.16 -21.63
CA GLU A 33 3.82 17.07 -20.77
C GLU A 33 3.12 16.04 -21.67
N GLU A 34 3.92 15.17 -22.32
CA GLU A 34 3.46 13.82 -22.36
C GLU A 34 3.21 13.51 -20.90
N ALA A 35 1.96 13.71 -20.49
CA ALA A 35 1.47 13.15 -19.26
C ALA A 35 1.82 11.66 -19.41
N TYR A 36 2.96 11.29 -18.86
CA TYR A 36 3.20 9.88 -18.58
C TYR A 36 1.92 9.49 -17.87
N PRO A 37 1.17 8.52 -18.39
CA PRO A 37 0.04 8.04 -17.64
C PRO A 37 0.66 7.66 -16.29
N THR A 38 0.60 8.57 -15.35
CA THR A 38 0.76 8.21 -13.95
C THR A 38 -0.06 6.96 -13.88
N LEU A 39 0.51 5.89 -13.35
CA LEU A 39 -0.22 4.65 -13.10
C LEU A 39 -1.50 5.10 -12.42
N SER A 40 -2.42 5.52 -13.26
CA SER A 40 -3.49 6.39 -12.82
C SER A 40 -4.40 5.49 -12.03
N ALA A 41 -4.93 6.02 -10.98
CA ALA A 41 -6.08 5.51 -10.27
C ALA A 41 -7.12 4.82 -11.20
N ALA A 42 -7.19 5.22 -12.47
CA ALA A 42 -8.00 4.59 -13.51
C ALA A 42 -7.70 3.08 -13.75
N ARG A 43 -6.54 2.58 -13.39
CA ARG A 43 -6.20 1.16 -13.54
C ARG A 43 -6.60 0.33 -12.31
N PHE A 44 -6.84 1.01 -11.18
CA PHE A 44 -7.25 0.41 -9.90
C PHE A 44 -8.64 0.88 -9.47
N ASP A 45 -9.36 1.58 -10.35
CA ASP A 45 -10.64 2.21 -10.03
C ASP A 45 -11.77 1.20 -9.72
N THR A 46 -11.52 -0.07 -9.97
CA THR A 46 -12.48 -1.16 -9.72
C THR A 46 -12.02 -2.17 -8.67
N GLU A 47 -10.73 -2.22 -8.33
CA GLU A 47 -10.20 -3.17 -7.37
C GLU A 47 -9.94 -2.51 -6.02
N THR A 48 -10.35 -3.18 -4.94
CA THR A 48 -10.04 -2.77 -3.58
C THR A 48 -9.17 -3.83 -2.92
N VAL A 49 -8.02 -3.42 -2.39
CA VAL A 49 -7.17 -4.32 -1.61
C VAL A 49 -7.67 -4.35 -0.17
N VAL A 50 -8.24 -5.48 0.24
CA VAL A 50 -8.61 -5.71 1.63
C VAL A 50 -7.39 -6.23 2.39
N ILE A 51 -6.96 -5.49 3.41
CA ILE A 51 -5.80 -5.84 4.23
C ILE A 51 -6.30 -6.40 5.55
N ASP A 52 -6.02 -7.68 5.77
CA ASP A 52 -6.35 -8.39 7.00
C ASP A 52 -5.11 -8.52 7.89
N ALA A 53 -5.11 -7.84 9.02
CA ALA A 53 -4.14 -8.09 10.08
C ALA A 53 -4.64 -9.24 10.94
N GLY A 54 -4.08 -10.43 10.78
CA GLY A 54 -4.52 -11.64 11.49
C GLY A 54 -4.52 -11.47 13.00
N HIS A 55 -5.39 -12.23 13.69
CA HIS A 55 -5.61 -12.16 15.14
C HIS A 55 -6.12 -10.80 15.64
N GLY A 56 -6.10 -10.57 16.94
CA GLY A 56 -6.49 -9.31 17.58
C GLY A 56 -7.19 -9.49 18.93
N GLY A 57 -7.05 -8.50 19.82
CA GLY A 57 -7.61 -8.52 21.15
C GLY A 57 -7.14 -9.72 21.99
N GLU A 58 -8.06 -10.53 22.51
CA GLU A 58 -7.74 -11.70 23.34
C GLU A 58 -7.00 -12.82 22.55
N ASP A 59 -7.16 -12.85 21.22
CA ASP A 59 -6.40 -13.76 20.35
C ASP A 59 -5.11 -13.09 19.90
N GLY A 60 -4.05 -13.19 20.68
CA GLY A 60 -2.76 -12.64 20.35
C GLY A 60 -2.01 -13.35 19.20
N GLY A 61 -2.49 -14.53 18.75
CA GLY A 61 -1.76 -15.39 17.82
C GLY A 61 -0.52 -16.03 18.44
N ALA A 62 0.54 -16.22 17.67
CA ALA A 62 1.82 -16.68 18.17
C ALA A 62 2.47 -15.64 19.08
N VAL A 63 3.24 -16.09 20.07
CA VAL A 63 3.95 -15.21 21.00
C VAL A 63 5.45 -15.49 20.90
N SER A 64 6.24 -14.44 20.70
CA SER A 64 7.71 -14.55 20.64
C SER A 64 8.31 -14.94 22.00
N ALA A 65 9.57 -15.37 22.01
CA ALA A 65 10.29 -15.66 23.24
C ALA A 65 10.41 -14.44 24.19
N THR A 66 10.23 -13.23 23.68
CA THR A 66 10.25 -11.98 24.44
C THR A 66 8.86 -11.49 24.85
N GLY A 67 7.81 -12.28 24.59
CA GLY A 67 6.45 -11.96 24.97
C GLY A 67 5.68 -11.05 23.99
N VAL A 68 6.23 -10.81 22.79
CA VAL A 68 5.55 -10.00 21.77
C VAL A 68 4.53 -10.85 21.04
N ALA A 69 3.27 -10.42 21.03
CA ALA A 69 2.18 -11.08 20.35
C ALA A 69 2.18 -10.78 18.84
N GLU A 70 1.80 -11.76 18.05
CA GLU A 70 1.68 -11.69 16.59
C GLU A 70 0.69 -10.62 16.16
N SER A 71 -0.45 -10.49 16.84
CA SER A 71 -1.54 -9.57 16.49
C SER A 71 -1.08 -8.12 16.35
N GLY A 72 -0.20 -7.66 17.26
CA GLY A 72 0.36 -6.31 17.22
C GLY A 72 1.32 -6.10 16.03
N ILE A 73 2.13 -7.11 15.71
CA ILE A 73 3.05 -7.07 14.56
C ILE A 73 2.25 -7.02 13.26
N ASN A 74 1.25 -7.90 13.12
CA ASN A 74 0.39 -7.96 11.94
C ASN A 74 -0.30 -6.61 11.70
N LEU A 75 -0.83 -6.00 12.75
CA LEU A 75 -1.47 -4.68 12.67
C LEU A 75 -0.49 -3.58 12.25
N ALA A 76 0.72 -3.59 12.79
CA ALA A 76 1.74 -2.60 12.44
C ALA A 76 2.16 -2.70 10.97
N ILE A 77 2.28 -3.92 10.44
CA ILE A 77 2.59 -4.18 9.02
C ILE A 77 1.41 -3.74 8.15
N ALA A 78 0.18 -4.13 8.51
CA ALA A 78 -1.03 -3.78 7.77
C ALA A 78 -1.20 -2.27 7.62
N LYS A 79 -1.02 -1.51 8.69
CA LYS A 79 -1.08 -0.04 8.64
C LYS A 79 -0.01 0.59 7.76
N LYS A 80 1.22 0.04 7.75
CA LYS A 80 2.28 0.53 6.86
C LYS A 80 1.97 0.20 5.40
N LEU A 81 1.43 -0.98 5.14
CA LEU A 81 1.04 -1.40 3.80
C LEU A 81 -0.10 -0.53 3.26
N ASP A 82 -1.10 -0.23 4.07
CA ASP A 82 -2.18 0.68 3.76
C ASP A 82 -1.67 2.08 3.36
N LEU A 83 -0.77 2.65 4.15
CA LEU A 83 -0.14 3.94 3.83
C LEU A 83 0.64 3.89 2.50
N LEU A 84 1.38 2.81 2.25
CA LEU A 84 2.12 2.65 1.00
C LEU A 84 1.18 2.53 -0.19
N PHE A 85 0.13 1.73 -0.11
CA PHE A 85 -0.88 1.64 -1.15
C PHE A 85 -1.55 2.98 -1.42
N GLY A 86 -1.85 3.75 -0.37
CA GLY A 86 -2.38 5.11 -0.50
C GLY A 86 -1.46 6.05 -1.28
N LEU A 87 -0.12 5.95 -1.08
CA LEU A 87 0.85 6.73 -1.86
C LEU A 87 0.84 6.37 -3.36
N TYR A 88 0.50 5.13 -3.69
CA TYR A 88 0.38 4.67 -5.07
C TYR A 88 -1.03 4.80 -5.65
N GLY A 89 -1.96 5.41 -4.92
CA GLY A 89 -3.34 5.60 -5.35
C GLY A 89 -4.17 4.31 -5.40
N VAL A 90 -3.73 3.25 -4.71
CA VAL A 90 -4.47 2.00 -4.60
C VAL A 90 -5.49 2.12 -3.47
N ARG A 91 -6.74 1.78 -3.75
CA ARG A 91 -7.80 1.75 -2.73
C ARG A 91 -7.60 0.58 -1.79
N THR A 92 -7.66 0.83 -0.50
CA THR A 92 -7.49 -0.18 0.54
C THR A 92 -8.63 -0.16 1.54
N GLU A 93 -8.91 -1.32 2.16
CA GLU A 93 -9.76 -1.46 3.33
C GLU A 93 -9.05 -2.32 4.37
N LEU A 94 -8.82 -1.77 5.57
CA LEU A 94 -8.30 -2.51 6.72
C LEU A 94 -9.47 -3.18 7.46
N LEU A 95 -9.40 -4.49 7.70
CA LEU A 95 -10.43 -5.20 8.48
C LEU A 95 -10.46 -4.75 9.95
N ARG A 96 -9.30 -4.36 10.50
CA ARG A 96 -9.18 -3.73 11.82
C ARG A 96 -8.10 -2.65 11.83
N THR A 97 -8.33 -1.60 12.56
CA THR A 97 -7.39 -0.48 12.75
C THR A 97 -6.78 -0.42 14.16
N GLU A 98 -7.30 -1.26 15.06
CA GLU A 98 -6.86 -1.38 16.45
C GLU A 98 -6.59 -2.84 16.80
N ASP A 99 -5.95 -3.09 17.95
CA ASP A 99 -5.74 -4.45 18.44
C ASP A 99 -7.02 -4.99 19.12
N ILE A 100 -8.00 -5.29 18.30
CA ILE A 100 -9.30 -5.82 18.67
C ILE A 100 -9.60 -7.08 17.86
N SER A 101 -10.42 -7.97 18.45
CA SER A 101 -11.08 -9.06 17.73
C SER A 101 -12.39 -8.55 17.11
N LEU A 102 -12.77 -9.12 15.98
CA LEU A 102 -14.02 -8.77 15.26
C LEU A 102 -15.19 -9.69 15.63
N HIS A 103 -15.09 -10.46 16.72
CA HIS A 103 -16.16 -11.33 17.14
C HIS A 103 -17.40 -10.57 17.64
N ASP A 104 -18.55 -11.22 17.56
CA ASP A 104 -19.81 -10.67 18.04
C ASP A 104 -19.86 -10.57 19.57
N SER A 105 -20.58 -9.58 20.06
CA SER A 105 -20.92 -9.48 21.47
C SER A 105 -21.77 -10.68 21.89
N GLY A 106 -21.47 -11.30 23.07
CA GLY A 106 -22.20 -12.45 23.57
C GLY A 106 -21.53 -13.80 23.32
N THR A 107 -20.37 -13.84 22.63
CA THR A 107 -19.53 -15.04 22.61
C THR A 107 -18.76 -15.17 23.92
N GLU A 108 -18.88 -16.34 24.57
CA GLU A 108 -18.32 -16.52 25.91
C GLU A 108 -16.95 -17.18 25.90
N THR A 109 -16.80 -18.23 25.08
CA THR A 109 -15.56 -19.01 25.04
C THR A 109 -14.58 -18.46 23.98
N LEU A 110 -13.28 -18.62 24.22
CA LEU A 110 -12.25 -18.23 23.24
C LEU A 110 -12.46 -18.91 21.87
N ARG A 111 -12.96 -20.16 21.89
CA ARG A 111 -13.25 -20.89 20.64
C ARG A 111 -14.40 -20.24 19.86
N GLU A 112 -15.46 -19.86 20.54
CA GLU A 112 -16.60 -19.16 19.92
C GLU A 112 -16.17 -17.79 19.40
N LYS A 113 -15.41 -17.02 20.19
CA LYS A 113 -14.85 -15.75 19.78
C LYS A 113 -14.02 -15.88 18.49
N LYS A 114 -13.12 -16.86 18.43
CA LYS A 114 -12.31 -17.11 17.23
C LYS A 114 -13.17 -17.52 16.03
N ALA A 115 -14.18 -18.34 16.22
CA ALA A 115 -15.06 -18.74 15.13
C ALA A 115 -15.90 -17.55 14.61
N SER A 116 -16.45 -16.75 15.51
CA SER A 116 -17.18 -15.52 15.17
C SER A 116 -16.28 -14.49 14.50
N ASP A 117 -15.07 -14.25 15.02
CA ASP A 117 -14.08 -13.35 14.42
C ASP A 117 -13.77 -13.74 12.97
N LEU A 118 -13.48 -15.01 12.72
CA LEU A 118 -13.22 -15.51 11.38
C LEU A 118 -14.42 -15.34 10.44
N HIS A 119 -15.63 -15.68 10.93
CA HIS A 119 -16.86 -15.49 10.17
C HIS A 119 -17.07 -14.02 9.78
N ASN A 120 -16.89 -13.10 10.72
CA ASN A 120 -17.06 -11.67 10.49
C ASN A 120 -16.01 -11.10 9.54
N ARG A 121 -14.76 -11.61 9.58
CA ARG A 121 -13.73 -11.26 8.58
C ARG A 121 -14.15 -11.69 7.19
N VAL A 122 -14.58 -12.94 7.02
CA VAL A 122 -15.04 -13.46 5.72
C VAL A 122 -16.21 -12.63 5.20
N ALA A 123 -17.25 -12.42 6.02
CA ALA A 123 -18.39 -11.63 5.63
C ALA A 123 -18.04 -10.20 5.20
N ARG A 124 -17.07 -9.59 5.89
CA ARG A 124 -16.60 -8.25 5.54
C ARG A 124 -15.81 -8.24 4.23
N ILE A 125 -14.96 -9.23 4.00
CA ILE A 125 -14.22 -9.38 2.72
C ILE A 125 -15.20 -9.58 1.56
N GLU A 126 -16.21 -10.45 1.73
CA GLU A 126 -17.22 -10.75 0.71
C GLU A 126 -18.13 -9.55 0.40
N SER A 127 -18.27 -8.60 1.33
CA SER A 127 -19.04 -7.38 1.11
C SER A 127 -18.32 -6.34 0.24
N VAL A 128 -17.02 -6.51 0.00
CA VAL A 128 -16.23 -5.59 -0.83
C VAL A 128 -16.22 -6.08 -2.27
N GLU A 129 -16.76 -5.28 -3.16
CA GLU A 129 -16.79 -5.60 -4.59
C GLU A 129 -15.37 -5.58 -5.19
N ASN A 130 -15.05 -6.57 -6.00
CA ASN A 130 -13.73 -6.74 -6.64
C ASN A 130 -12.56 -6.70 -5.64
N ALA A 131 -12.71 -7.38 -4.51
CA ALA A 131 -11.71 -7.43 -3.46
C ALA A 131 -10.52 -8.32 -3.83
N THR A 132 -9.30 -7.80 -3.61
CA THR A 132 -8.09 -8.60 -3.50
C THR A 132 -7.67 -8.66 -2.04
N LEU A 133 -7.69 -9.86 -1.43
CA LEU A 133 -7.32 -10.06 -0.03
C LEU A 133 -5.81 -10.21 0.13
N ILE A 134 -5.24 -9.44 1.06
CA ILE A 134 -3.89 -9.64 1.62
C ILE A 134 -4.02 -9.86 3.13
N SER A 135 -3.83 -11.11 3.58
CA SER A 135 -3.83 -11.46 5.00
C SER A 135 -2.40 -11.60 5.52
N ILE A 136 -2.13 -10.98 6.67
CA ILE A 136 -0.79 -10.87 7.27
C ILE A 136 -0.76 -11.66 8.57
N HIS A 137 0.15 -12.63 8.63
CA HIS A 137 0.38 -13.49 9.77
C HIS A 137 1.88 -13.68 10.05
N GLN A 138 2.21 -14.04 11.29
CA GLN A 138 3.54 -14.48 11.69
C GLN A 138 3.49 -15.97 12.04
N ASN A 139 4.18 -16.79 11.26
CA ASN A 139 4.22 -18.22 11.52
C ASN A 139 5.35 -18.58 12.51
N THR A 140 5.03 -19.41 13.47
CA THR A 140 6.05 -20.07 14.31
C THR A 140 6.43 -21.40 13.71
N TYR A 141 7.72 -21.62 13.50
CA TYR A 141 8.23 -22.90 13.02
C TYR A 141 9.39 -23.39 13.90
N PRO A 142 9.39 -24.66 14.33
CA PRO A 142 10.37 -25.15 15.31
C PRO A 142 11.81 -25.24 14.79
N SER A 143 12.04 -25.08 13.50
CA SER A 143 13.37 -25.17 12.90
C SER A 143 13.83 -23.83 12.33
N ALA A 144 14.97 -23.34 12.80
CA ALA A 144 15.61 -22.11 12.29
C ALA A 144 16.04 -22.20 10.81
N LYS A 145 16.02 -23.41 10.22
CA LYS A 145 16.29 -23.62 8.79
C LYS A 145 15.29 -22.91 7.88
N TYR A 146 14.05 -22.77 8.34
CA TYR A 146 12.95 -22.17 7.56
C TYR A 146 12.68 -20.75 8.05
N ARG A 147 13.38 -19.80 7.49
CA ARG A 147 13.25 -18.36 7.79
C ARG A 147 12.80 -17.60 6.55
N GLY A 148 12.36 -16.37 6.78
CA GLY A 148 11.90 -15.45 5.74
C GLY A 148 10.40 -15.50 5.48
N ALA A 149 9.92 -14.50 4.79
CA ALA A 149 8.52 -14.38 4.44
C ALA A 149 8.12 -15.41 3.38
N GLN A 150 6.89 -15.93 3.51
CA GLN A 150 6.30 -16.88 2.58
C GLN A 150 4.91 -16.42 2.20
N VAL A 151 4.60 -16.45 0.90
CA VAL A 151 3.28 -16.11 0.38
C VAL A 151 2.51 -17.40 0.08
N PHE A 152 1.28 -17.44 0.53
CA PHE A 152 0.30 -18.48 0.21
C PHE A 152 -0.80 -17.88 -0.65
N TYR A 153 -1.42 -18.67 -1.48
CA TYR A 153 -2.52 -18.24 -2.35
C TYR A 153 -3.64 -19.25 -2.37
N ALA A 154 -4.88 -18.77 -2.57
CA ALA A 154 -6.07 -19.60 -2.51
C ALA A 154 -6.40 -20.25 -3.86
N ASN A 155 -6.14 -19.55 -4.98
CA ASN A 155 -6.53 -19.98 -6.32
C ASN A 155 -5.38 -19.80 -7.32
N SER A 156 -5.00 -20.89 -8.02
CA SER A 156 -3.88 -20.87 -8.95
C SER A 156 -4.14 -20.02 -10.21
N GLU A 157 -5.39 -19.84 -10.62
CA GLU A 157 -5.71 -19.09 -11.84
C GLU A 157 -5.65 -17.57 -11.60
N THR A 158 -6.19 -17.11 -10.48
CA THR A 158 -6.35 -15.67 -10.20
C THR A 158 -5.29 -15.13 -9.24
N SER A 159 -4.93 -15.88 -8.20
CA SER A 159 -4.06 -15.39 -7.11
C SER A 159 -2.58 -15.70 -7.32
N LEU A 160 -2.23 -16.73 -8.09
CA LEU A 160 -0.84 -17.16 -8.28
C LEU A 160 0.06 -16.06 -8.86
N PRO A 161 -0.32 -15.28 -9.88
CA PRO A 161 0.55 -14.25 -10.44
C PRO A 161 0.94 -13.18 -9.41
N LEU A 162 -0.01 -12.73 -8.58
CA LEU A 162 0.24 -11.77 -7.51
C LEU A 162 1.11 -12.39 -6.41
N ALA A 163 0.81 -13.62 -5.99
CA ALA A 163 1.57 -14.32 -4.97
C ALA A 163 3.03 -14.55 -5.41
N GLN A 164 3.26 -14.92 -6.66
CA GLN A 164 4.60 -15.11 -7.20
C GLN A 164 5.38 -13.79 -7.23
N ALA A 165 4.78 -12.71 -7.72
CA ALA A 165 5.40 -11.39 -7.74
C ALA A 165 5.76 -10.90 -6.33
N ALA A 166 4.85 -11.09 -5.36
CA ALA A 166 5.09 -10.74 -3.96
C ALA A 166 6.21 -11.59 -3.35
N GLN A 167 6.22 -12.92 -3.58
CA GLN A 167 7.28 -13.80 -3.08
C GLN A 167 8.65 -13.43 -3.65
N ASP A 168 8.72 -13.11 -4.94
CA ASP A 168 9.98 -12.72 -5.59
C ASP A 168 10.48 -11.38 -5.05
N ALA A 169 9.59 -10.39 -4.82
CA ALA A 169 9.95 -9.13 -4.19
C ALA A 169 10.47 -9.31 -2.75
N LEU A 170 9.83 -10.18 -1.95
CA LEU A 170 10.27 -10.51 -0.59
C LEU A 170 11.66 -11.16 -0.55
N ARG A 171 12.00 -11.97 -1.56
CA ARG A 171 13.35 -12.55 -1.68
C ARG A 171 14.40 -11.52 -2.07
N LEU A 172 14.05 -10.52 -2.87
CA LEU A 172 14.97 -9.44 -3.21
C LEU A 172 15.35 -8.60 -1.98
N VAL A 173 14.40 -8.41 -1.07
CA VAL A 173 14.63 -7.64 0.18
C VAL A 173 15.39 -8.46 1.24
N ASP A 174 15.13 -9.76 1.31
CA ASP A 174 15.81 -10.69 2.22
C ASP A 174 16.46 -11.84 1.42
N PRO A 175 17.75 -11.70 1.05
CA PRO A 175 18.47 -12.73 0.29
C PRO A 175 18.57 -14.09 1.00
N ASP A 176 18.44 -14.10 2.33
CA ASP A 176 18.43 -15.32 3.14
C ASP A 176 17.04 -15.99 3.16
N ASN A 177 16.06 -15.40 2.52
CA ASN A 177 14.73 -15.97 2.39
C ASN A 177 14.73 -17.14 1.40
N THR A 178 14.69 -18.36 1.92
CA THR A 178 14.69 -19.61 1.14
C THR A 178 13.28 -20.16 0.88
N ARG A 179 12.22 -19.44 1.25
CA ARG A 179 10.83 -19.86 1.05
C ARG A 179 10.46 -19.84 -0.45
N LYS A 180 9.63 -20.81 -0.83
CA LYS A 180 9.12 -20.95 -2.21
C LYS A 180 7.64 -20.72 -2.22
#